data_b0fff306cd3d94758164fc761188fee2
#
_entry.id   b0fff306cd3d94758164fc761188fee2
#
_cell.length_a   1.000
_cell.length_b   1.000
_cell.length_c   1.000
_cell.angle_alpha   90.00
_cell.angle_beta   90.00
_cell.angle_gamma   90.00
#
_symmetry.space_group_name_H-M   'P 1'
#
loop_
_entity.id
_entity.type
_entity.pdbx_description
1 polymer ?
#
loop_
_entity_poly.entity_id
_entity_poly.type
_entity_poly.pdbx_seq_one_letter_code
_entity_poly.pdbx_strand_id
1 'polypeptide(L)'
;LKERLQNSPSHHSIVFFSAFIKKKALEWLAEAINPEAKVTVVSRWQKADLVSGASDLEIFEFCRNKNWDFKILNNLHSKLYLLNENKIFLGSANLTSKGFNISSQGNIEIGTEIEATPEDLQLIQNLLDDAIFVDQNLYDSICQEVNETDKSMFDQIDTQPLTWSQKTLDTLEKKVEKLWVHDLFVSPALKKLPDVSDEDIEHD
;
A
#
# COMPACT_ATOMS: atom_id res chain seq x y z
N LEU A 1 -5.46 -11.42 1.92
CA LEU A 1 -4.14 -11.65 1.32
C LEU A 1 -3.36 -12.74 2.05
N LYS A 2 -3.13 -12.64 3.39
CA LYS A 2 -2.33 -13.65 4.13
C LYS A 2 -2.94 -15.05 4.01
N GLU A 3 -4.24 -15.20 4.15
CA GLU A 3 -4.92 -16.50 3.94
C GLU A 3 -4.69 -17.06 2.53
N ARG A 4 -4.68 -16.20 1.51
CA ARG A 4 -4.41 -16.63 0.12
C ARG A 4 -2.98 -17.12 -0.05
N LEU A 5 -2.03 -16.43 0.57
CA LEU A 5 -0.63 -16.84 0.57
C LEU A 5 -0.45 -18.20 1.29
N GLN A 6 -1.13 -18.42 2.42
CA GLN A 6 -1.06 -19.65 3.20
C GLN A 6 -1.74 -20.83 2.50
N ASN A 7 -2.88 -20.59 1.84
CA ASN A 7 -3.68 -21.66 1.22
C ASN A 7 -3.19 -22.06 -0.18
N SER A 8 -2.23 -21.33 -0.72
CA SER A 8 -1.64 -21.61 -2.03
C SER A 8 -0.11 -21.59 -1.96
N PRO A 9 0.51 -22.65 -1.40
CA PRO A 9 1.96 -22.70 -1.23
C PRO A 9 2.77 -22.69 -2.54
N SER A 10 2.09 -22.74 -3.68
CA SER A 10 2.68 -22.69 -5.03
C SER A 10 2.88 -21.29 -5.59
N HIS A 11 2.82 -20.23 -4.75
CA HIS A 11 3.15 -18.90 -5.24
C HIS A 11 4.66 -18.80 -5.50
N HIS A 12 5.02 -18.70 -6.79
CA HIS A 12 6.41 -18.60 -7.23
C HIS A 12 6.83 -17.15 -7.51
N SER A 13 5.87 -16.27 -7.78
CA SER A 13 6.10 -14.85 -8.07
C SER A 13 5.11 -13.99 -7.30
N ILE A 14 5.61 -13.00 -6.59
CA ILE A 14 4.80 -12.08 -5.78
C ILE A 14 5.35 -10.67 -5.98
N VAL A 15 4.45 -9.72 -6.26
CA VAL A 15 4.81 -8.29 -6.33
C VAL A 15 3.92 -7.50 -5.39
N PHE A 16 4.54 -6.73 -4.52
CA PHE A 16 3.86 -5.81 -3.60
C PHE A 16 4.11 -4.37 -4.01
N PHE A 17 3.06 -3.64 -4.38
CA PHE A 17 3.08 -2.19 -4.50
C PHE A 17 2.34 -1.57 -3.32
N SER A 18 3.03 -0.74 -2.54
CA SER A 18 2.41 0.00 -1.45
C SER A 18 3.14 1.30 -1.21
N ALA A 19 2.40 2.41 -1.19
CA ALA A 19 3.01 3.72 -0.94
C ALA A 19 3.76 3.75 0.41
N PHE A 20 3.14 3.20 1.46
CA PHE A 20 3.73 3.10 2.80
C PHE A 20 3.91 1.65 3.19
N ILE A 21 5.09 1.34 3.68
CA ILE A 21 5.43 -0.02 4.14
C ILE A 21 6.07 0.06 5.52
N LYS A 22 5.59 -0.77 6.43
CA LYS A 22 6.17 -0.97 7.76
C LYS A 22 6.78 -2.37 7.84
N LYS A 23 7.99 -2.47 8.36
CA LYS A 23 8.72 -3.74 8.52
C LYS A 23 7.87 -4.81 9.18
N LYS A 24 7.16 -4.48 10.26
CA LYS A 24 6.30 -5.43 10.99
C LYS A 24 5.21 -6.05 10.11
N ALA A 25 4.63 -5.28 9.18
CA ALA A 25 3.61 -5.82 8.28
C ALA A 25 4.23 -6.76 7.23
N LEU A 26 5.42 -6.42 6.76
CA LEU A 26 6.16 -7.26 5.81
C LEU A 26 6.63 -8.57 6.46
N GLU A 27 7.13 -8.51 7.70
CA GLU A 27 7.46 -9.69 8.51
C GLU A 27 6.27 -10.62 8.66
N TRP A 28 5.09 -10.06 9.01
CA TRP A 28 3.87 -10.82 9.18
C TRP A 28 3.39 -11.51 7.87
N LEU A 29 3.53 -10.85 6.71
CA LEU A 29 3.24 -11.48 5.42
C LEU A 29 4.26 -12.56 5.07
N ALA A 30 5.53 -12.31 5.36
CA ALA A 30 6.62 -13.23 5.05
C ALA A 30 6.47 -14.61 5.70
N GLU A 31 5.75 -14.70 6.85
CA GLU A 31 5.43 -16.01 7.48
C GLU A 31 4.56 -16.92 6.59
N ALA A 32 3.82 -16.32 5.64
CA ALA A 32 2.91 -17.04 4.76
C ALA A 32 3.49 -17.22 3.33
N ILE A 33 4.65 -16.66 3.05
CA ILE A 33 5.28 -16.71 1.72
C ILE A 33 6.23 -17.91 1.67
N ASN A 34 6.14 -18.68 0.57
CA ASN A 34 7.08 -19.74 0.29
C ASN A 34 8.52 -19.14 0.24
N PRO A 35 9.50 -19.72 0.96
CA PRO A 35 10.89 -19.25 0.93
C PRO A 35 11.53 -19.21 -0.46
N GLU A 36 11.06 -20.07 -1.38
CA GLU A 36 11.56 -20.13 -2.77
C GLU A 36 10.85 -19.15 -3.71
N ALA A 37 9.85 -18.40 -3.21
CA ALA A 37 9.13 -17.44 -4.05
C ALA A 37 10.01 -16.25 -4.41
N LYS A 38 9.95 -15.84 -5.69
CA LYS A 38 10.52 -14.57 -6.13
C LYS A 38 9.61 -13.43 -5.69
N VAL A 39 10.08 -12.58 -4.81
CA VAL A 39 9.30 -11.47 -4.27
C VAL A 39 9.93 -10.14 -4.66
N THR A 40 9.11 -9.22 -5.19
CA THR A 40 9.49 -7.83 -5.44
C THR A 40 8.61 -6.91 -4.60
N VAL A 41 9.22 -6.03 -3.85
CA VAL A 41 8.57 -5.02 -3.02
C VAL A 41 8.83 -3.64 -3.62
N VAL A 42 7.78 -2.88 -3.91
CA VAL A 42 7.87 -1.53 -4.47
C VAL A 42 7.20 -0.54 -3.53
N SER A 43 7.94 0.47 -3.11
CA SER A 43 7.45 1.52 -2.21
C SER A 43 7.72 2.91 -2.77
N ARG A 44 7.04 3.92 -2.21
CA ARG A 44 7.26 5.31 -2.62
C ARG A 44 8.57 5.87 -2.08
N TRP A 45 8.88 5.64 -0.83
CA TRP A 45 10.09 6.08 -0.12
C TRP A 45 10.49 7.54 -0.37
N GLN A 46 9.54 8.45 -0.35
CA GLN A 46 9.84 9.87 -0.33
C GLN A 46 10.47 10.26 1.02
N LYS A 47 11.32 11.27 1.02
CA LYS A 47 12.00 11.77 2.22
C LYS A 47 11.02 12.05 3.37
N ALA A 48 9.90 12.70 3.08
CA ALA A 48 8.86 12.99 4.06
C ALA A 48 8.26 11.72 4.68
N ASP A 49 8.08 10.65 3.90
CA ASP A 49 7.53 9.38 4.37
C ASP A 49 8.47 8.67 5.35
N LEU A 50 9.78 8.76 5.08
CA LEU A 50 10.81 8.14 5.90
C LEU A 50 11.04 8.94 7.18
N VAL A 51 11.16 10.27 7.09
CA VAL A 51 11.40 11.15 8.23
C VAL A 51 10.22 11.15 9.20
N SER A 52 8.97 11.16 8.69
CA SER A 52 7.75 11.06 9.51
C SER A 52 7.48 9.65 10.05
N GLY A 53 8.23 8.65 9.57
CA GLY A 53 8.02 7.26 9.96
C GLY A 53 6.77 6.63 9.33
N ALA A 54 6.24 7.17 8.24
CA ALA A 54 5.17 6.52 7.47
C ALA A 54 5.66 5.22 6.79
N SER A 55 6.94 5.18 6.41
CA SER A 55 7.65 3.98 5.94
C SER A 55 8.91 3.75 6.78
N ASP A 56 9.36 2.50 6.89
CA ASP A 56 10.56 2.12 7.63
C ASP A 56 11.76 1.95 6.69
N LEU A 57 12.95 2.47 7.09
CA LEU A 57 14.20 2.24 6.36
C LEU A 57 14.64 0.77 6.40
N GLU A 58 14.34 0.07 7.48
CA GLU A 58 14.71 -1.33 7.72
C GLU A 58 14.06 -2.32 6.74
N ILE A 59 13.16 -1.86 5.88
CA ILE A 59 12.55 -2.68 4.81
C ILE A 59 13.62 -3.17 3.83
N PHE A 60 14.59 -2.33 3.48
CA PHE A 60 15.66 -2.71 2.58
C PHE A 60 16.45 -3.90 3.12
N GLU A 61 16.91 -3.80 4.37
CA GLU A 61 17.66 -4.88 5.02
C GLU A 61 16.81 -6.14 5.17
N PHE A 62 15.52 -5.99 5.46
CA PHE A 62 14.60 -7.12 5.54
C PHE A 62 14.47 -7.82 4.18
N CYS A 63 14.24 -7.09 3.10
CA CYS A 63 14.13 -7.65 1.75
C CYS A 63 15.45 -8.34 1.34
N ARG A 64 16.59 -7.70 1.57
CA ARG A 64 17.91 -8.28 1.29
C ARG A 64 18.13 -9.61 2.03
N ASN A 65 17.79 -9.67 3.32
CA ASN A 65 17.96 -10.88 4.13
C ASN A 65 17.02 -12.02 3.70
N LYS A 66 15.91 -11.69 3.04
CA LYS A 66 14.96 -12.65 2.46
C LYS A 66 15.26 -12.98 0.99
N ASN A 67 16.29 -12.39 0.41
CA ASN A 67 16.59 -12.47 -1.02
C ASN A 67 15.43 -11.98 -1.90
N TRP A 68 14.76 -10.91 -1.45
CA TRP A 68 13.68 -10.22 -2.14
C TRP A 68 14.21 -8.96 -2.81
N ASP A 69 13.69 -8.64 -3.98
CA ASP A 69 13.98 -7.37 -4.65
C ASP A 69 13.24 -6.23 -3.95
N PHE A 70 13.93 -5.11 -3.71
CA PHE A 70 13.33 -3.89 -3.24
C PHE A 70 13.54 -2.76 -4.24
N LYS A 71 12.45 -2.07 -4.61
CA LYS A 71 12.44 -0.99 -5.59
C LYS A 71 11.68 0.23 -5.07
N ILE A 72 12.03 1.41 -5.60
CA ILE A 72 11.38 2.70 -5.31
C ILE A 72 10.69 3.23 -6.55
N LEU A 73 9.45 3.69 -6.38
CA LEU A 73 8.69 4.43 -7.38
C LEU A 73 8.11 5.69 -6.72
N ASN A 74 8.75 6.85 -6.94
CA ASN A 74 8.53 8.08 -6.18
C ASN A 74 7.10 8.65 -6.18
N ASN A 75 6.33 8.39 -7.23
CA ASN A 75 4.94 8.83 -7.37
C ASN A 75 3.92 7.73 -7.06
N LEU A 76 4.36 6.61 -6.47
CA LEU A 76 3.49 5.49 -6.13
C LEU A 76 2.49 5.89 -5.04
N HIS A 77 1.20 5.67 -5.30
CA HIS A 77 0.14 5.73 -4.28
C HIS A 77 -0.75 4.47 -4.29
N SER A 78 -0.48 3.53 -5.18
CA SER A 78 -1.19 2.25 -5.28
C SER A 78 -1.00 1.36 -4.05
N LYS A 79 -1.96 0.51 -3.79
CA LYS A 79 -1.93 -0.65 -2.90
C LYS A 79 -2.41 -1.84 -3.71
N LEU A 80 -1.46 -2.44 -4.43
CA LEU A 80 -1.68 -3.55 -5.36
C LEU A 80 -0.73 -4.69 -5.00
N TYR A 81 -1.27 -5.89 -4.94
CA TYR A 81 -0.53 -7.11 -4.62
C TYR A 81 -0.81 -8.15 -5.69
N LEU A 82 0.20 -8.43 -6.54
CA LEU A 82 0.10 -9.43 -7.59
C LEU A 82 0.65 -10.77 -7.12
N LEU A 83 -0.11 -11.84 -7.33
CA LEU A 83 0.30 -13.21 -7.03
C LEU A 83 0.33 -14.04 -8.30
N ASN A 84 1.46 -14.66 -8.61
CA ASN A 84 1.67 -15.59 -9.74
C ASN A 84 1.21 -15.05 -11.09
N GLU A 85 1.28 -13.75 -11.32
CA GLU A 85 0.89 -13.11 -12.58
C GLU A 85 -0.58 -13.41 -12.99
N ASN A 86 -1.43 -13.79 -12.07
CA ASN A 86 -2.82 -14.10 -12.37
C ASN A 86 -3.84 -13.53 -11.38
N LYS A 87 -3.44 -13.18 -10.17
CA LYS A 87 -4.35 -12.63 -9.17
C LYS A 87 -3.85 -11.31 -8.63
N ILE A 88 -4.71 -10.31 -8.68
CA ILE A 88 -4.42 -8.98 -8.16
C ILE A 88 -5.35 -8.71 -6.97
N PHE A 89 -4.77 -8.32 -5.85
CA PHE A 89 -5.48 -7.72 -4.74
C PHE A 89 -5.30 -6.20 -4.81
N LEU A 90 -6.41 -5.50 -4.81
CA LEU A 90 -6.47 -4.04 -4.82
C LEU A 90 -7.23 -3.56 -3.60
N GLY A 91 -6.83 -2.43 -3.04
CA GLY A 91 -7.56 -1.87 -1.91
C GLY A 91 -6.98 -0.59 -1.36
N SER A 92 -7.54 -0.17 -0.23
CA SER A 92 -7.11 1.02 0.49
C SER A 92 -5.95 0.75 1.45
N ALA A 93 -5.74 -0.51 1.85
CA ALA A 93 -4.76 -0.91 2.86
C ALA A 93 -3.32 -0.77 2.37
N ASN A 94 -2.54 0.14 2.97
CA ASN A 94 -1.08 0.10 2.85
C ASN A 94 -0.50 -1.10 3.62
N LEU A 95 0.73 -1.49 3.28
CA LEU A 95 1.47 -2.57 3.90
C LEU A 95 1.99 -2.16 5.29
N THR A 96 1.03 -1.90 6.20
CA THR A 96 1.27 -1.41 7.56
C THR A 96 0.49 -2.25 8.57
N SER A 97 0.88 -2.18 9.85
CA SER A 97 0.17 -2.90 10.91
C SER A 97 -1.28 -2.46 11.08
N LYS A 98 -1.58 -1.19 10.82
CA LYS A 98 -2.96 -0.67 10.84
C LYS A 98 -3.75 -1.09 9.60
N GLY A 99 -3.13 -1.02 8.42
CA GLY A 99 -3.77 -1.41 7.16
C GLY A 99 -4.13 -2.90 7.11
N PHE A 100 -3.29 -3.76 7.68
CA PHE A 100 -3.56 -5.21 7.74
C PHE A 100 -4.20 -5.67 9.05
N ASN A 101 -4.63 -4.74 9.89
CA ASN A 101 -5.29 -5.03 11.18
C ASN A 101 -4.48 -6.00 12.07
N ILE A 102 -3.15 -5.85 12.07
CA ILE A 102 -2.22 -6.64 12.90
C ILE A 102 -2.15 -6.06 14.31
N SER A 103 -2.44 -4.76 14.46
CA SER A 103 -2.51 -4.04 15.73
C SER A 103 -3.93 -4.06 16.29
N SER A 104 -4.06 -3.81 17.60
CA SER A 104 -5.36 -3.75 18.29
C SER A 104 -6.28 -2.61 17.82
N GLN A 105 -5.75 -1.65 17.07
CA GLN A 105 -6.47 -0.53 16.46
C GLN A 105 -6.11 -0.45 14.98
N GLY A 106 -6.71 -1.34 14.18
CA GLY A 106 -6.59 -1.32 12.73
C GLY A 106 -7.48 -0.26 12.09
N ASN A 107 -7.17 0.07 10.84
CA ASN A 107 -8.03 0.91 10.03
C ASN A 107 -9.25 0.11 9.53
N ILE A 108 -10.29 0.82 9.13
CA ILE A 108 -11.34 0.25 8.26
C ILE A 108 -10.79 0.33 6.84
N GLU A 109 -10.58 -0.83 6.22
CA GLU A 109 -10.01 -0.93 4.89
C GLU A 109 -10.93 -1.73 3.99
N ILE A 110 -10.96 -1.40 2.70
CA ILE A 110 -11.75 -2.10 1.68
C ILE A 110 -10.79 -2.57 0.58
N GLY A 111 -11.04 -3.76 0.08
CA GLY A 111 -10.26 -4.32 -1.02
C GLY A 111 -11.02 -5.41 -1.76
N THR A 112 -10.53 -5.74 -2.94
CA THR A 112 -11.06 -6.79 -3.80
C THR A 112 -9.93 -7.64 -4.38
N GLU A 113 -10.29 -8.82 -4.82
CA GLU A 113 -9.43 -9.73 -5.59
C GLU A 113 -10.00 -9.82 -7.02
N ILE A 114 -9.16 -9.67 -8.01
CA ILE A 114 -9.51 -9.81 -9.43
C ILE A 114 -8.52 -10.75 -10.12
N GLU A 115 -8.95 -11.35 -11.22
CA GLU A 115 -8.06 -12.06 -12.14
C GLU A 115 -7.31 -11.00 -12.97
N ALA A 116 -5.99 -11.15 -13.10
CA ALA A 116 -5.17 -10.26 -13.90
C ALA A 116 -5.42 -10.48 -15.40
N THR A 117 -5.67 -9.41 -16.12
CA THR A 117 -5.69 -9.43 -17.60
C THR A 117 -4.28 -9.24 -18.18
N PRO A 118 -4.05 -9.54 -19.46
CA PRO A 118 -2.77 -9.23 -20.10
C PRO A 118 -2.41 -7.73 -20.04
N GLU A 119 -3.41 -6.86 -20.13
CA GLU A 119 -3.25 -5.41 -20.05
C GLU A 119 -2.81 -4.98 -18.64
N ASP A 120 -3.40 -5.59 -17.59
CA ASP A 120 -2.99 -5.35 -16.20
C ASP A 120 -1.55 -5.77 -15.96
N LEU A 121 -1.16 -6.94 -16.47
CA LEU A 121 0.21 -7.44 -16.34
C LEU A 121 1.21 -6.54 -17.07
N GLN A 122 0.85 -6.04 -18.26
CA GLN A 122 1.70 -5.09 -18.99
C GLN A 122 1.84 -3.78 -18.23
N LEU A 123 0.77 -3.25 -17.64
CA LEU A 123 0.82 -2.06 -16.80
C LEU A 123 1.73 -2.27 -15.58
N ILE A 124 1.57 -3.39 -14.89
CA ILE A 124 2.42 -3.75 -13.73
C ILE A 124 3.88 -3.88 -14.14
N GLN A 125 4.16 -4.49 -15.29
CA GLN A 125 5.52 -4.61 -15.81
C GLN A 125 6.13 -3.23 -16.10
N ASN A 126 5.39 -2.32 -16.73
CA ASN A 126 5.85 -0.96 -16.96
C ASN A 126 6.18 -0.23 -15.65
N LEU A 127 5.33 -0.38 -14.61
CA LEU A 127 5.62 0.19 -13.28
C LEU A 127 6.88 -0.43 -12.64
N LEU A 128 7.14 -1.72 -12.85
CA LEU A 128 8.35 -2.38 -12.37
C LEU A 128 9.60 -1.91 -13.11
N ASP A 129 9.47 -1.62 -14.41
CA ASP A 129 10.57 -1.12 -15.24
C ASP A 129 10.92 0.33 -14.89
N ASP A 130 9.92 1.16 -14.56
CA ASP A 130 10.08 2.54 -14.11
C ASP A 130 10.62 2.63 -12.67
N ALA A 131 10.46 1.58 -11.87
CA ALA A 131 10.89 1.57 -10.48
C ALA A 131 12.39 1.33 -10.34
N ILE A 132 13.05 2.16 -9.53
CA ILE A 132 14.50 2.14 -9.28
C ILE A 132 14.80 0.99 -8.31
N PHE A 133 15.69 0.07 -8.72
CA PHE A 133 16.22 -0.96 -7.83
C PHE A 133 17.10 -0.31 -6.74
N VAL A 134 16.89 -0.69 -5.50
CA VAL A 134 17.69 -0.19 -4.36
C VAL A 134 18.85 -1.13 -4.11
N ASP A 135 20.06 -0.68 -4.40
CA ASP A 135 21.28 -1.33 -3.98
C ASP A 135 21.81 -0.74 -2.64
N GLN A 136 22.90 -1.28 -2.14
CA GLN A 136 23.48 -0.82 -0.88
C GLN A 136 23.93 0.65 -0.94
N ASN A 137 24.49 1.10 -2.07
CA ASN A 137 24.98 2.46 -2.20
C ASN A 137 23.84 3.48 -2.17
N LEU A 138 22.74 3.18 -2.88
CA LEU A 138 21.55 4.02 -2.88
C LEU A 138 20.90 4.03 -1.49
N TYR A 139 20.82 2.87 -0.83
CA TYR A 139 20.30 2.77 0.54
C TYR A 139 21.10 3.61 1.53
N ASP A 140 22.43 3.53 1.50
CA ASP A 140 23.31 4.29 2.39
C ASP A 140 23.15 5.79 2.17
N SER A 141 23.02 6.24 0.91
CA SER A 141 22.74 7.64 0.56
C SER A 141 21.40 8.12 1.12
N ILE A 142 20.35 7.31 0.98
CA ILE A 142 19.03 7.62 1.55
C ILE A 142 19.08 7.71 3.07
N CYS A 143 19.74 6.76 3.72
CA CYS A 143 19.92 6.77 5.18
C CYS A 143 20.63 8.03 5.66
N GLN A 144 21.69 8.44 4.95
CA GLN A 144 22.42 9.67 5.26
C GLN A 144 21.49 10.88 5.17
N GLU A 145 20.76 11.05 4.05
CA GLU A 145 19.85 12.17 3.86
C GLU A 145 18.74 12.23 4.91
N VAL A 146 18.16 11.08 5.27
CA VAL A 146 17.10 11.00 6.29
C VAL A 146 17.65 11.38 7.67
N ASN A 147 18.87 10.93 8.02
CA ASN A 147 19.51 11.22 9.30
C ASN A 147 19.94 12.70 9.44
N GLU A 148 20.33 13.33 8.31
CA GLU A 148 20.70 14.75 8.28
C GLU A 148 19.49 15.68 8.28
N THR A 149 18.28 15.14 8.10
CA THR A 149 17.05 15.95 8.04
C THR A 149 16.58 16.29 9.46
N ASP A 150 16.34 17.59 9.71
CA ASP A 150 15.77 18.06 10.96
C ASP A 150 14.32 17.59 11.11
N LYS A 151 14.09 16.67 12.03
CA LYS A 151 12.77 16.11 12.33
C LYS A 151 11.81 17.13 12.92
N SER A 152 12.31 18.20 13.53
CA SER A 152 11.48 19.24 14.15
C SER A 152 10.56 19.94 13.14
N MET A 153 10.90 19.93 11.85
CA MET A 153 10.06 20.44 10.79
C MET A 153 8.78 19.59 10.57
N PHE A 154 8.81 18.33 10.97
CA PHE A 154 7.70 17.38 10.84
C PHE A 154 6.93 17.17 12.14
N ASP A 155 7.55 17.45 13.30
CA ASP A 155 6.92 17.35 14.62
C ASP A 155 5.90 18.48 14.88
N GLN A 156 5.85 19.52 14.06
CA GLN A 156 4.90 20.61 14.17
C GLN A 156 3.50 20.31 13.61
N ILE A 157 3.29 19.14 13.07
CA ILE A 157 1.92 18.68 12.75
C ILE A 157 1.27 18.34 14.08
N ASP A 158 0.42 19.24 14.55
CA ASP A 158 -0.41 19.03 15.73
C ASP A 158 -1.23 17.73 15.54
N THR A 159 -0.81 16.66 16.24
CA THR A 159 -1.46 15.35 16.19
C THR A 159 -2.69 15.31 17.09
N GLN A 160 -3.04 16.41 17.77
CA GLN A 160 -4.27 16.49 18.53
C GLN A 160 -5.47 16.35 17.59
N PRO A 161 -6.39 15.44 17.85
CA PRO A 161 -7.59 15.34 17.03
C PRO A 161 -8.35 16.67 17.09
N LEU A 162 -8.71 17.20 15.94
CA LEU A 162 -9.54 18.39 15.87
C LEU A 162 -10.83 18.14 16.66
N THR A 163 -11.29 19.13 17.44
CA THR A 163 -12.45 18.97 18.34
C THR A 163 -13.74 18.53 17.63
N TRP A 164 -13.85 18.81 16.33
CA TRP A 164 -14.98 18.33 15.52
C TRP A 164 -14.85 16.83 15.17
N SER A 165 -13.66 16.28 15.04
CA SER A 165 -13.46 14.86 14.73
C SER A 165 -13.94 13.95 15.86
N GLN A 166 -13.81 14.38 17.11
CA GLN A 166 -14.39 13.65 18.25
C GLN A 166 -15.92 13.58 18.14
N LYS A 167 -16.57 14.72 17.79
CA LYS A 167 -18.02 14.77 17.61
C LYS A 167 -18.48 13.89 16.44
N THR A 168 -17.68 13.76 15.40
CA THR A 168 -17.98 12.91 14.24
C THR A 168 -17.86 11.44 14.60
N LEU A 169 -16.85 11.04 15.38
CA LEU A 169 -16.70 9.68 15.89
C LEU A 169 -17.88 9.29 16.80
N ASP A 170 -18.28 10.16 17.72
CA ASP A 170 -19.43 9.94 18.59
C ASP A 170 -20.76 9.83 17.81
N THR A 171 -20.80 10.39 16.59
CA THR A 171 -21.97 10.32 15.71
C THR A 171 -21.95 9.08 14.81
N LEU A 172 -20.76 8.61 14.41
CA LEU A 172 -20.58 7.41 13.58
C LEU A 172 -20.89 6.10 14.33
N GLU A 173 -20.81 6.09 15.66
CA GLU A 173 -21.30 4.97 16.46
C GLU A 173 -22.84 4.77 16.35
N LYS A 174 -23.53 5.74 15.75
CA LYS A 174 -24.96 5.69 15.48
C LYS A 174 -25.24 5.44 14.00
N LYS A 175 -25.20 4.15 13.60
CA LYS A 175 -25.79 3.61 12.36
C LYS A 175 -25.25 4.15 11.04
N VAL A 176 -24.33 3.42 10.44
CA VAL A 176 -24.15 3.38 8.98
C VAL A 176 -25.25 2.49 8.40
N GLU A 177 -26.33 3.05 7.90
CA GLU A 177 -27.42 2.29 7.25
C GLU A 177 -27.14 1.94 5.80
N LYS A 178 -26.20 2.60 5.14
CA LYS A 178 -25.78 2.31 3.74
C LYS A 178 -24.31 2.58 3.57
N LEU A 179 -23.59 1.58 3.09
CA LEU A 179 -22.21 1.73 2.59
C LEU A 179 -22.28 1.91 1.06
N TRP A 180 -21.79 3.02 0.56
CA TRP A 180 -21.59 3.21 -0.86
C TRP A 180 -20.22 2.65 -1.21
N VAL A 181 -20.20 1.61 -2.05
CA VAL A 181 -18.97 1.09 -2.65
C VAL A 181 -18.86 1.76 -4.02
N HIS A 182 -17.90 2.67 -4.16
CA HIS A 182 -17.56 3.20 -5.46
C HIS A 182 -16.71 2.16 -6.20
N ASP A 183 -17.09 1.78 -7.40
CA ASP A 183 -16.23 1.04 -8.31
C ASP A 183 -15.04 1.94 -8.67
N LEU A 184 -13.87 1.65 -8.11
CA LEU A 184 -12.63 2.42 -8.29
C LEU A 184 -12.05 2.35 -9.71
N PHE A 185 -12.69 1.62 -10.61
CA PHE A 185 -12.32 1.57 -12.00
C PHE A 185 -13.39 2.25 -12.86
N VAL A 186 -13.13 3.51 -13.20
CA VAL A 186 -13.88 4.19 -14.24
C VAL A 186 -13.50 3.55 -15.58
N SER A 187 -14.21 2.50 -15.94
CA SER A 187 -14.26 2.06 -17.34
C SER A 187 -14.88 3.18 -18.18
N PRO A 188 -14.37 3.46 -19.39
CA PRO A 188 -15.00 4.41 -20.31
C PRO A 188 -16.46 4.07 -20.69
N ALA A 189 -16.97 2.95 -20.19
CA ALA A 189 -18.34 2.46 -20.38
C ALA A 189 -19.20 2.58 -19.11
N LEU A 190 -18.98 3.58 -18.27
CA LEU A 190 -19.88 3.87 -17.16
C LEU A 190 -21.26 4.16 -17.72
N LYS A 191 -22.12 3.15 -17.71
CA LYS A 191 -23.55 3.34 -17.91
C LYS A 191 -24.04 4.22 -16.78
N LYS A 192 -24.60 5.40 -17.10
CA LYS A 192 -25.24 6.30 -16.14
C LYS A 192 -26.06 5.49 -15.16
N LEU A 193 -25.70 5.53 -13.88
CA LEU A 193 -26.58 5.08 -12.82
C LEU A 193 -27.82 5.98 -12.85
N PRO A 194 -29.04 5.46 -12.68
CA PRO A 194 -30.28 6.18 -12.97
C PRO A 194 -30.53 7.44 -12.14
N ASP A 195 -29.77 7.73 -11.12
CA ASP A 195 -30.02 8.83 -10.16
C ASP A 195 -28.81 9.69 -9.80
N VAL A 196 -27.75 9.72 -10.64
CA VAL A 196 -26.59 10.59 -10.42
C VAL A 196 -26.68 11.76 -11.41
N SER A 197 -26.76 13.00 -10.92
CA SER A 197 -26.77 14.20 -11.74
C SER A 197 -25.36 14.50 -12.30
N ASP A 198 -25.31 15.18 -13.46
CA ASP A 198 -24.05 15.57 -14.09
C ASP A 198 -23.21 16.53 -13.21
N GLU A 199 -23.79 17.13 -12.16
CA GLU A 199 -23.13 18.00 -11.19
C GLU A 199 -22.32 17.21 -10.13
N ASP A 200 -22.63 15.92 -9.92
CA ASP A 200 -21.93 15.08 -8.95
C ASP A 200 -20.60 14.51 -9.50
N ILE A 201 -20.32 14.73 -10.80
CA ILE A 201 -19.17 14.16 -11.52
C ILE A 201 -17.98 15.15 -11.63
N GLU A 202 -18.20 16.46 -11.40
CA GLU A 202 -17.20 17.50 -11.66
C GLU A 202 -16.33 17.89 -10.44
N HIS A 203 -16.39 17.20 -9.30
CA HIS A 203 -15.65 17.56 -8.10
C HIS A 203 -14.85 16.40 -7.48
N ASP A 204 -13.88 15.85 -8.23
CA ASP A 204 -12.71 15.15 -7.68
C ASP A 204 -11.47 15.40 -8.52
#